data_752ad4f8f05bef610c978b3a424b2a23
#
_entry.id   752ad4f8f05bef610c978b3a424b2a23
#
_cell.length_a   1.000
_cell.length_b   1.000
_cell.length_c   1.000
_cell.angle_alpha   90.00
_cell.angle_beta   90.00
_cell.angle_gamma   90.00
#
_symmetry.space_group_name_H-M   'P 1'
#
loop_
_entity.id
_entity.type
_entity.pdbx_description
1 polymer ?
#
loop_
_entity_poly.entity_id
_entity_poly.type
_entity_poly.pdbx_seq_one_letter_code
_entity_poly.pdbx_strand_id
1 'polypeptide(L)'
;VEAAALRWASELARQCPDAFIEASDSLAPEEPSASSHESCIFGADGTMIHVKFFKRTLGRTGATYDPRREMEAEYAMLKEYEKNGFSSGPYRIVKALGVNEALDCALATVYAGGPTLLSLIQDTLNGRVEEDRLMCALDLTAGLLKKIHTVMPQEDRVDAPEM
;
A
#
# COMPACT_ATOMS: atom_id res chain seq x y z
N VAL A 1 7.66 -12.19 -16.77
CA VAL A 1 7.71 -11.21 -15.65
C VAL A 1 7.00 -11.75 -14.44
N GLU A 2 5.77 -12.25 -14.54
CA GLU A 2 5.01 -12.79 -13.39
C GLU A 2 5.73 -13.93 -12.66
N ALA A 3 6.30 -14.90 -13.38
CA ALA A 3 7.05 -16.00 -12.76
C ALA A 3 8.31 -15.52 -12.01
N ALA A 4 8.95 -14.45 -12.49
CA ALA A 4 10.11 -13.85 -11.82
C ALA A 4 9.67 -13.05 -10.59
N ALA A 5 8.56 -12.32 -10.69
CA ALA A 5 7.98 -11.58 -9.57
C ALA A 5 7.49 -12.53 -8.47
N LEU A 6 6.86 -13.66 -8.84
CA LEU A 6 6.45 -14.69 -7.89
C LEU A 6 7.64 -15.30 -7.14
N ARG A 7 8.72 -15.64 -7.84
CA ARG A 7 9.94 -16.17 -7.20
C ARG A 7 10.55 -15.16 -6.23
N TRP A 8 10.63 -13.91 -6.64
CA TRP A 8 11.13 -12.84 -5.78
C TRP A 8 10.23 -12.61 -4.56
N ALA A 9 8.89 -12.55 -4.75
CA ALA A 9 7.93 -12.44 -3.65
C ALA A 9 8.04 -13.61 -2.66
N SER A 10 8.19 -14.85 -3.17
CA SER A 10 8.38 -16.05 -2.33
C SER A 10 9.69 -16.01 -1.53
N GLU A 11 10.74 -15.44 -2.08
CA GLU A 11 12.01 -15.24 -1.37
C GLU A 11 11.87 -14.22 -0.25
N LEU A 12 11.20 -13.09 -0.52
CA LEU A 12 10.92 -12.06 0.48
C LEU A 12 10.01 -12.58 1.61
N ALA A 13 9.00 -13.40 1.29
CA ALA A 13 8.14 -14.03 2.30
C ALA A 13 8.93 -14.89 3.28
N ARG A 14 9.86 -15.70 2.78
CA ARG A 14 10.74 -16.54 3.62
C ARG A 14 11.66 -15.75 4.53
N GLN A 15 12.06 -14.54 4.12
CA GLN A 15 12.92 -13.66 4.91
C GLN A 15 12.16 -12.85 5.96
N CYS A 16 10.82 -12.83 5.91
CA CYS A 16 9.96 -12.04 6.79
C CYS A 16 8.89 -12.92 7.47
N PRO A 17 9.27 -13.86 8.36
CA PRO A 17 8.33 -14.77 9.01
C PRO A 17 7.27 -14.07 9.88
N ASP A 18 7.54 -12.85 10.34
CA ASP A 18 6.61 -12.05 11.17
C ASP A 18 5.53 -11.34 10.34
N ALA A 19 5.53 -11.51 9.02
CA ALA A 19 4.53 -10.91 8.14
C ALA A 19 3.21 -11.69 8.08
N PHE A 20 2.95 -12.59 9.04
CA PHE A 20 1.71 -13.34 9.15
C PHE A 20 0.54 -12.38 9.40
N ILE A 21 -0.25 -12.16 8.37
CA ILE A 21 -1.63 -11.71 8.51
C ILE A 21 -2.46 -12.97 8.48
N GLU A 22 -3.31 -13.20 9.48
CA GLU A 22 -4.31 -14.24 9.44
C GLU A 22 -5.07 -14.13 8.11
N ALA A 23 -4.83 -15.08 7.21
CA ALA A 23 -5.54 -15.15 5.95
C ALA A 23 -7.00 -15.49 6.30
N SER A 24 -7.88 -14.53 6.11
CA SER A 24 -9.31 -14.80 6.06
C SER A 24 -9.57 -15.73 4.87
N ASP A 25 -10.22 -16.84 5.11
CA ASP A 25 -10.47 -17.96 4.19
C ASP A 25 -11.29 -17.64 2.93
N SER A 26 -11.43 -16.39 2.54
CA SER A 26 -12.21 -16.00 1.37
C SER A 26 -11.64 -14.78 0.64
N LEU A 27 -10.46 -14.94 0.02
CA LEU A 27 -9.97 -13.96 -0.94
C LEU A 27 -10.02 -14.57 -2.34
N ALA A 28 -11.15 -14.35 -3.03
CA ALA A 28 -11.13 -14.30 -4.48
C ALA A 28 -10.18 -13.17 -4.91
N PRO A 29 -9.42 -13.32 -6.00
CA PRO A 29 -8.61 -12.23 -6.52
C PRO A 29 -9.57 -11.07 -6.83
N GLU A 30 -9.52 -10.01 -6.02
CA GLU A 30 -10.20 -8.78 -6.36
C GLU A 30 -9.58 -8.26 -7.65
N GLU A 31 -10.46 -7.93 -8.62
CA GLU A 31 -10.01 -7.22 -9.81
C GLU A 31 -9.20 -5.98 -9.39
N PRO A 32 -8.07 -5.71 -10.04
CA PRO A 32 -7.23 -4.60 -9.65
C PRO A 32 -8.07 -3.32 -9.62
N SER A 33 -8.31 -2.80 -8.42
CA SER A 33 -8.94 -1.49 -8.27
C SER A 33 -8.10 -0.50 -9.09
N ALA A 34 -8.73 0.55 -9.66
CA ALA A 34 -8.11 1.53 -10.55
C ALA A 34 -6.90 2.22 -9.89
N SER A 35 -5.82 1.47 -9.74
CA SER A 35 -4.52 1.96 -9.31
C SER A 35 -3.83 2.59 -10.51
N SER A 36 -3.10 3.66 -10.28
CA SER A 36 -2.30 4.31 -11.33
C SER A 36 -1.16 3.41 -11.86
N HIS A 37 -0.98 2.21 -11.28
CA HIS A 37 0.07 1.25 -11.60
C HIS A 37 -0.51 -0.17 -11.65
N GLU A 38 0.03 -0.99 -12.52
CA GLU A 38 -0.26 -2.43 -12.51
C GLU A 38 0.31 -3.06 -11.24
N SER A 39 -0.44 -3.93 -10.61
CA SER A 39 -0.01 -4.65 -9.41
C SER A 39 -0.51 -6.09 -9.43
N CYS A 40 0.18 -6.96 -8.70
CA CYS A 40 -0.20 -8.36 -8.51
C CYS A 40 -0.13 -8.72 -7.03
N ILE A 41 -0.99 -9.64 -6.59
CA ILE A 41 -0.95 -10.22 -5.26
C ILE A 41 -0.46 -11.67 -5.38
N PHE A 42 0.57 -12.01 -4.64
CA PHE A 42 1.14 -13.35 -4.59
C PHE A 42 0.99 -13.93 -3.20
N GLY A 43 0.45 -15.18 -3.12
CA GLY A 43 0.46 -15.96 -1.90
C GLY A 43 1.73 -16.81 -1.84
N ALA A 44 2.48 -16.74 -0.74
CA ALA A 44 3.65 -17.58 -0.48
C ALA A 44 3.73 -17.92 1.00
N ASP A 45 3.77 -19.22 1.32
CA ASP A 45 3.95 -19.74 2.69
C ASP A 45 3.02 -19.11 3.75
N GLY A 46 1.75 -18.90 3.40
CA GLY A 46 0.73 -18.29 4.28
C GLY A 46 0.80 -16.76 4.36
N THR A 47 1.70 -16.13 3.63
CA THR A 47 1.82 -14.67 3.54
C THR A 47 1.34 -14.20 2.18
N MET A 48 0.53 -13.14 2.16
CA MET A 48 0.12 -12.47 0.94
C MET A 48 1.02 -11.25 0.72
N ILE A 49 1.60 -11.15 -0.48
CA ILE A 49 2.50 -10.06 -0.88
C ILE A 49 1.89 -9.30 -2.05
N HIS A 50 1.78 -8.01 -1.91
CA HIS A 50 1.39 -7.10 -2.98
C HIS A 50 2.65 -6.58 -3.68
N VAL A 51 2.73 -6.74 -4.99
CA VAL A 51 3.82 -6.24 -5.84
C VAL A 51 3.27 -5.21 -6.82
N LYS A 52 3.77 -3.99 -6.74
CA LYS A 52 3.42 -2.85 -7.59
C LYS A 52 4.53 -2.60 -8.60
N PHE A 53 4.20 -2.42 -9.89
CA PHE A 53 5.15 -2.21 -10.99
C PHE A 53 5.11 -0.78 -11.49
N PHE A 54 6.15 0.00 -11.24
CA PHE A 54 6.19 1.43 -11.57
C PHE A 54 6.41 1.71 -13.06
N LYS A 55 7.01 0.79 -13.82
CA LYS A 55 7.12 0.93 -15.29
C LYS A 55 5.79 0.65 -16.02
N ARG A 56 4.82 0.05 -15.34
CA ARG A 56 3.52 -0.31 -15.91
C ARG A 56 2.46 0.65 -15.41
N THR A 57 2.55 1.91 -15.84
CA THR A 57 1.57 2.93 -15.47
C THR A 57 0.39 2.93 -16.42
N LEU A 58 -0.81 3.00 -15.86
CA LEU A 58 -2.03 3.22 -16.60
C LEU A 58 -2.24 4.75 -16.72
N GLY A 59 -1.90 5.32 -17.90
CA GLY A 59 -2.26 6.71 -18.23
C GLY A 59 -1.26 7.81 -17.84
N ARG A 60 -0.12 7.52 -17.22
CA ARG A 60 0.95 8.51 -16.99
C ARG A 60 2.04 8.38 -18.05
N THR A 61 1.84 8.99 -19.19
CA THR A 61 2.83 9.09 -20.27
C THR A 61 3.36 10.52 -20.36
N GLY A 62 4.09 10.97 -19.37
CA GLY A 62 4.74 12.29 -19.39
C GLY A 62 6.26 12.15 -19.41
N ALA A 63 6.95 13.05 -20.13
CA ALA A 63 8.42 13.08 -20.21
C ALA A 63 9.12 13.30 -18.84
N THR A 64 8.37 13.52 -17.78
CA THR A 64 8.85 13.79 -16.41
C THR A 64 8.67 12.60 -15.45
N TYR A 65 8.03 11.49 -15.88
CA TYR A 65 7.81 10.33 -15.02
C TYR A 65 9.04 9.41 -15.02
N ASP A 66 9.72 9.30 -13.88
CA ASP A 66 10.82 8.39 -13.64
C ASP A 66 10.34 7.26 -12.69
N PRO A 67 10.05 6.04 -13.23
CA PRO A 67 9.53 4.94 -12.44
C PRO A 67 10.50 4.46 -11.35
N ARG A 68 11.81 4.58 -11.56
CA ARG A 68 12.80 4.21 -10.57
C ARG A 68 12.75 5.17 -9.38
N ARG A 69 12.77 6.46 -9.66
CA ARG A 69 12.71 7.50 -8.63
C ARG A 69 11.43 7.41 -7.80
N GLU A 70 10.29 7.18 -8.46
CA GLU A 70 9.01 7.02 -7.77
C GLU A 70 8.98 5.77 -6.86
N MET A 71 9.49 4.63 -7.35
CA MET A 71 9.64 3.40 -6.58
C MET A 71 10.53 3.61 -5.34
N GLU A 72 11.71 4.21 -5.54
CA GLU A 72 12.67 4.47 -4.45
C GLU A 72 12.08 5.44 -3.41
N ALA A 73 11.36 6.47 -3.84
CA ALA A 73 10.71 7.43 -2.95
C ALA A 73 9.60 6.78 -2.13
N GLU A 74 8.72 5.97 -2.75
CA GLU A 74 7.66 5.25 -2.03
C GLU A 74 8.26 4.24 -1.04
N TYR A 75 9.30 3.50 -1.43
CA TYR A 75 9.99 2.58 -0.53
C TYR A 75 10.62 3.30 0.66
N ALA A 76 11.34 4.40 0.42
CA ALA A 76 11.96 5.18 1.48
C ALA A 76 10.93 5.74 2.46
N MET A 77 9.80 6.24 1.96
CA MET A 77 8.69 6.74 2.76
C MET A 77 8.09 5.63 3.65
N LEU A 78 7.84 4.43 3.11
CA LEU A 78 7.33 3.30 3.88
C LEU A 78 8.31 2.89 4.99
N LYS A 79 9.62 2.88 4.69
CA LYS A 79 10.66 2.59 5.69
C LYS A 79 10.75 3.66 6.78
N GLU A 80 10.52 4.91 6.43
CA GLU A 80 10.47 6.00 7.40
C GLU A 80 9.24 5.88 8.32
N TYR A 81 8.08 5.52 7.80
CA TYR A 81 6.91 5.20 8.61
C TYR A 81 7.18 4.03 9.57
N GLU A 82 7.84 2.97 9.11
CA GLU A 82 8.22 1.82 9.95
C GLU A 82 9.07 2.27 11.14
N LYS A 83 10.10 3.09 10.92
CA LYS A 83 10.96 3.66 11.98
C LYS A 83 10.19 4.53 12.97
N ASN A 84 9.19 5.24 12.51
CA ASN A 84 8.38 6.16 13.32
C ASN A 84 7.18 5.49 14.01
N GLY A 85 7.20 4.15 14.15
CA GLY A 85 6.22 3.42 14.96
C GLY A 85 4.88 3.17 14.28
N PHE A 86 4.86 3.11 12.93
CA PHE A 86 3.68 2.73 12.15
C PHE A 86 3.65 1.24 11.78
N SER A 87 4.50 0.41 12.37
CA SER A 87 4.54 -1.04 12.12
C SER A 87 3.56 -1.85 12.98
N SER A 88 2.96 -1.24 14.01
CA SER A 88 2.06 -1.92 14.96
C SER A 88 0.95 -1.01 15.47
N GLY A 89 -0.03 -1.62 16.15
CA GLY A 89 -1.16 -0.89 16.73
C GLY A 89 -2.28 -0.59 15.72
N PRO A 90 -3.28 0.23 16.12
CA PRO A 90 -4.45 0.50 15.29
C PRO A 90 -4.13 1.36 14.05
N TYR A 91 -3.10 2.19 14.13
CA TYR A 91 -2.66 3.09 13.05
C TYR A 91 -1.35 2.58 12.47
N ARG A 92 -1.43 1.57 11.64
CA ARG A 92 -0.26 0.95 11.00
C ARG A 92 -0.29 1.11 9.49
N ILE A 93 0.89 1.15 8.90
CA ILE A 93 1.11 1.21 7.46
C ILE A 93 1.68 -0.15 7.02
N VAL A 94 1.41 -0.53 5.78
CA VAL A 94 1.91 -1.79 5.22
C VAL A 94 3.44 -1.85 5.28
N LYS A 95 3.97 -3.00 5.63
CA LYS A 95 5.42 -3.23 5.70
C LYS A 95 6.00 -3.34 4.30
N ALA A 96 6.99 -2.52 3.99
CA ALA A 96 7.76 -2.64 2.76
C ALA A 96 8.81 -3.77 2.90
N LEU A 97 8.78 -4.72 1.98
CA LEU A 97 9.64 -5.90 1.95
C LEU A 97 10.89 -5.68 1.12
N GLY A 98 10.77 -5.01 -0.02
CA GLY A 98 11.92 -4.73 -0.87
C GLY A 98 11.54 -4.10 -2.20
N VAL A 99 12.55 -3.72 -2.96
CA VAL A 99 12.44 -3.18 -4.31
C VAL A 99 13.28 -3.99 -5.30
N ASN A 100 12.87 -4.01 -6.56
CA ASN A 100 13.60 -4.69 -7.63
C ASN A 100 13.48 -3.90 -8.94
N GLU A 101 14.54 -3.19 -9.30
CA GLU A 101 14.59 -2.37 -10.51
C GLU A 101 14.47 -3.20 -11.80
N ALA A 102 15.06 -4.41 -11.81
CA ALA A 102 15.05 -5.30 -12.99
C ALA A 102 13.66 -5.90 -13.28
N LEU A 103 12.76 -5.90 -12.31
CA LEU A 103 11.37 -6.34 -12.44
C LEU A 103 10.42 -5.14 -12.65
N ASP A 104 10.61 -4.38 -13.74
CA ASP A 104 9.77 -3.22 -14.06
C ASP A 104 9.67 -2.18 -12.92
N CYS A 105 10.77 -1.98 -12.18
CA CYS A 105 10.81 -1.16 -10.97
C CYS A 105 9.70 -1.60 -9.99
N ALA A 106 9.79 -2.83 -9.52
CA ALA A 106 8.82 -3.41 -8.61
C ALA A 106 9.08 -3.04 -7.14
N LEU A 107 8.01 -2.74 -6.41
CA LEU A 107 7.98 -2.60 -4.95
C LEU A 107 7.10 -3.70 -4.37
N ALA A 108 7.64 -4.46 -3.43
CA ALA A 108 6.90 -5.48 -2.70
C ALA A 108 6.56 -5.00 -1.29
N THR A 109 5.30 -5.18 -0.90
CA THR A 109 4.79 -4.90 0.44
C THR A 109 4.00 -6.09 0.96
N VAL A 110 3.83 -6.20 2.28
CA VAL A 110 2.84 -7.12 2.84
C VAL A 110 1.46 -6.68 2.38
N TYR A 111 0.65 -7.62 1.90
CA TYR A 111 -0.72 -7.31 1.49
C TYR A 111 -1.59 -7.08 2.73
N ALA A 112 -2.27 -5.95 2.78
CA ALA A 112 -3.30 -5.67 3.76
C ALA A 112 -4.67 -5.95 3.12
N GLY A 113 -5.28 -7.05 3.48
CA GLY A 113 -6.63 -7.38 3.04
C GLY A 113 -7.70 -6.48 3.64
N GLY A 114 -8.91 -6.58 3.10
CA GLY A 114 -10.07 -5.84 3.57
C GLY A 114 -10.56 -4.78 2.58
N PRO A 115 -11.74 -4.22 2.83
CA PRO A 115 -12.34 -3.22 1.96
C PRO A 115 -11.54 -1.92 2.01
N THR A 116 -11.44 -1.24 0.88
CA THR A 116 -10.89 0.13 0.83
C THR A 116 -11.90 1.11 1.42
N LEU A 117 -11.43 2.27 1.89
CA LEU A 117 -12.36 3.33 2.35
C LEU A 117 -13.34 3.73 1.25
N LEU A 118 -12.89 3.77 -0.01
CA LEU A 118 -13.76 4.08 -1.15
C LEU A 118 -14.85 3.01 -1.33
N SER A 119 -14.50 1.71 -1.24
CA SER A 119 -15.50 0.64 -1.33
C SER A 119 -16.49 0.68 -0.17
N LEU A 120 -16.04 0.98 1.05
CA LEU A 120 -16.93 1.18 2.21
C LEU A 120 -17.91 2.33 1.99
N ILE A 121 -17.45 3.47 1.46
CA ILE A 121 -18.31 4.60 1.11
C ILE A 121 -19.38 4.17 0.09
N GLN A 122 -18.96 3.53 -0.99
CA GLN A 122 -19.86 3.06 -2.05
C GLN A 122 -20.89 2.04 -1.53
N ASP A 123 -20.44 1.08 -0.71
CA ASP A 123 -21.31 0.05 -0.15
C ASP A 123 -22.30 0.62 0.88
N THR A 124 -21.90 1.62 1.66
CA THR A 124 -22.80 2.34 2.57
C THR A 124 -23.85 3.13 1.78
N LEU A 125 -23.44 3.86 0.74
CA LEU A 125 -24.38 4.59 -0.12
C LEU A 125 -25.39 3.67 -0.84
N ASN A 126 -24.99 2.44 -1.13
CA ASN A 126 -25.84 1.42 -1.73
C ASN A 126 -26.65 0.60 -0.70
N GLY A 127 -26.56 0.93 0.60
CA GLY A 127 -27.25 0.22 1.69
C GLY A 127 -26.74 -1.21 1.94
N ARG A 128 -25.53 -1.56 1.50
CA ARG A 128 -24.91 -2.88 1.69
C ARG A 128 -24.15 -3.00 3.00
N VAL A 129 -23.72 -1.87 3.55
CA VAL A 129 -22.97 -1.77 4.80
C VAL A 129 -23.62 -0.71 5.68
N GLU A 130 -23.66 -0.95 6.98
CA GLU A 130 -24.20 -0.02 7.96
C GLU A 130 -23.32 1.23 8.10
N GLU A 131 -23.94 2.39 8.33
CA GLU A 131 -23.29 3.69 8.44
C GLU A 131 -22.26 3.71 9.58
N ASP A 132 -22.52 3.04 10.69
CA ASP A 132 -21.60 2.94 11.84
C ASP A 132 -20.26 2.35 11.47
N ARG A 133 -20.22 1.40 10.54
CA ARG A 133 -18.97 0.80 10.04
C ARG A 133 -18.15 1.81 9.24
N LEU A 134 -18.81 2.63 8.42
CA LEU A 134 -18.15 3.71 7.69
C LEU A 134 -17.63 4.77 8.66
N MET A 135 -18.42 5.18 9.64
CA MET A 135 -18.00 6.17 10.64
C MET A 135 -16.78 5.68 11.43
N CYS A 136 -16.76 4.42 11.84
CA CYS A 136 -15.59 3.82 12.49
C CYS A 136 -14.33 3.85 11.59
N ALA A 137 -14.47 3.55 10.30
CA ALA A 137 -13.36 3.60 9.34
C ALA A 137 -12.85 5.04 9.11
N LEU A 138 -13.74 6.02 9.10
CA LEU A 138 -13.38 7.45 9.00
C LEU A 138 -12.64 7.92 10.25
N ASP A 139 -13.08 7.54 11.44
CA ASP A 139 -12.42 7.86 12.70
C ASP A 139 -11.00 7.27 12.76
N LEU A 140 -10.84 6.00 12.34
CA LEU A 140 -9.53 5.37 12.24
C LEU A 140 -8.63 6.09 11.22
N THR A 141 -9.18 6.51 10.10
CA THR A 141 -8.44 7.25 9.07
C THR A 141 -8.00 8.63 9.60
N ALA A 142 -8.89 9.35 10.27
CA ALA A 142 -8.57 10.63 10.91
C ALA A 142 -7.48 10.48 11.99
N GLY A 143 -7.55 9.41 12.79
CA GLY A 143 -6.54 9.08 13.79
C GLY A 143 -5.19 8.76 13.18
N LEU A 144 -5.15 8.03 12.06
CA LEU A 144 -3.92 7.76 11.31
C LEU A 144 -3.31 9.06 10.77
N LEU A 145 -4.10 9.90 10.12
CA LEU A 145 -3.65 11.20 9.59
C LEU A 145 -3.10 12.09 10.71
N LYS A 146 -3.81 12.17 11.85
CA LYS A 146 -3.33 12.91 13.02
C LYS A 146 -1.97 12.39 13.49
N LYS A 147 -1.79 11.07 13.57
CA LYS A 147 -0.51 10.45 13.96
C LYS A 147 0.59 10.81 12.96
N ILE A 148 0.33 10.73 11.65
CA ILE A 148 1.29 11.09 10.61
C ILE A 148 1.74 12.55 10.80
N HIS A 149 0.81 13.49 10.90
CA HIS A 149 1.11 14.93 11.07
C HIS A 149 1.82 15.26 12.38
N THR A 150 1.67 14.42 13.41
CA THR A 150 2.32 14.64 14.71
C THR A 150 3.74 14.10 14.73
N VAL A 151 3.98 12.96 14.07
CA VAL A 151 5.24 12.20 14.18
C VAL A 151 6.19 12.52 13.04
N MET A 152 5.66 12.78 11.84
CA MET A 152 6.47 13.11 10.67
C MET A 152 6.67 14.63 10.61
N PRO A 153 7.90 15.14 10.72
CA PRO A 153 8.15 16.57 10.58
C PRO A 153 7.74 17.01 9.16
N GLN A 154 6.90 18.01 9.10
CA GLN A 154 6.61 18.69 7.84
C GLN A 154 7.80 19.62 7.51
N GLU A 155 8.80 19.09 6.85
CA GLU A 155 9.73 19.91 6.09
C GLU A 155 8.99 20.36 4.82
N ASP A 156 8.75 21.63 4.68
CA ASP A 156 8.03 22.33 3.61
C ASP A 156 6.53 22.60 3.90
N ARG A 157 6.30 23.64 4.70
CA ARG A 157 5.15 24.50 4.43
C ARG A 157 5.39 25.11 3.04
N VAL A 158 4.61 24.63 2.06
CA VAL A 158 4.46 25.39 0.82
C VAL A 158 3.85 26.73 1.24
N ASP A 159 4.65 27.76 1.28
CA ASP A 159 4.14 29.13 1.46
C ASP A 159 3.16 29.36 0.31
N ALA A 160 1.87 29.37 0.66
CA ALA A 160 0.86 29.76 -0.31
C ALA A 160 1.21 31.19 -0.78
N PRO A 161 1.26 31.45 -2.09
CA PRO A 161 1.52 32.81 -2.58
C PRO A 161 0.46 33.74 -1.97
N GLU A 162 0.91 34.78 -1.27
CA GLU A 162 0.02 35.84 -0.82
C GLU A 162 -0.73 36.39 -2.05
N MET A 163 -2.05 36.26 -2.04
CA MET A 163 -2.93 36.86 -3.04
C MET A 163 -3.12 38.37 -2.76
#